data_3458656806472dbef46a21d772fe9525
#
_entry.id   3458656806472dbef46a21d772fe9525
#
_cell.length_a   1.000
_cell.length_b   1.000
_cell.length_c   1.000
_cell.angle_alpha   90.00
_cell.angle_beta   90.00
_cell.angle_gamma   90.00
#
_symmetry.space_group_name_H-M   'P 1'
#
loop_
_entity.id
_entity.type
_entity.pdbx_description
1 polymer ?
#
loop_
_entity_poly.entity_id
_entity_poly.type
_entity_poly.pdbx_seq_one_letter_code
_entity_poly.pdbx_strand_id
1 'polypeptide(L)'
;MSKIVLRPGDPNDANRDYLPEAIKTSQMVVNENGNNSQPMPPRLKEFHEDIVGDGLKDYWYEYVPESYDPAKPTPLVFSIHGGLMTGWGQCIYTSWTYVADREGFICVFPSAHARRFWQIMCEPELKEVLSAKNPEDIYLNDFPEDIRENHDANLILALLERMKRNYNIDEGRVYMQGMSLGNAMTQMMARFYAHKFAAMAGSAGPARKTLLFKADGTPEFQSLPVDAWQARMELDQPAPACSDDYEDVIAYNRDYWLKINGCTALPRIRLFGENGLAFFHGEKADYVFRDVKNRDHGQTFDDAELVWDYCFSGVRRGADGTIVHTGTALPTENDTVSVACVAGCRRAWVNGEIRSMAGEAFLWQKLKYHGLQGNQIVRGEYLMAPLSFLAETVGAALDAEDGNRSCALTLPGGGTAQFAQGSIGAVVDDRIVSMDCEAVLREGELYVPMAWFLRNLAGLQASCSRDGVYATDHETRLSTHITRLLRDLLKD
;
A
#
# COMPACT_ATOMS: atom_id res chain seq x y z
N MET A 1 19.12 -23.43 5.83
CA MET A 1 18.03 -22.64 5.23
C MET A 1 17.29 -23.53 4.24
N SER A 2 15.99 -23.77 4.45
CA SER A 2 15.17 -24.48 3.46
C SER A 2 15.05 -23.61 2.22
N LYS A 3 15.36 -24.16 1.06
CA LYS A 3 15.21 -23.46 -0.20
C LYS A 3 13.72 -23.47 -0.57
N ILE A 4 13.09 -22.29 -0.68
CA ILE A 4 11.73 -22.18 -1.20
C ILE A 4 11.71 -22.71 -2.63
N VAL A 5 10.80 -23.66 -2.90
CA VAL A 5 10.60 -24.23 -4.24
C VAL A 5 9.15 -23.99 -4.62
N LEU A 6 8.93 -23.16 -5.63
CA LEU A 6 7.60 -22.96 -6.20
C LEU A 6 7.16 -24.19 -6.99
N ARG A 7 5.91 -24.56 -6.83
CA ARG A 7 5.27 -25.66 -7.54
C ARG A 7 3.95 -25.17 -8.17
N PRO A 8 3.41 -25.89 -9.17
CA PRO A 8 2.10 -25.56 -9.71
C PRO A 8 1.05 -25.52 -8.61
N GLY A 9 0.20 -24.50 -8.62
CA GLY A 9 -0.87 -24.31 -7.66
C GLY A 9 -2.02 -25.30 -7.87
N ASP A 10 -2.82 -25.49 -6.83
CA ASP A 10 -4.05 -26.27 -6.91
C ASP A 10 -5.14 -25.50 -7.70
N PRO A 11 -6.04 -26.21 -8.41
CA PRO A 11 -7.18 -25.58 -9.06
C PRO A 11 -8.09 -24.86 -8.07
N ASN A 12 -8.28 -23.58 -8.28
CA ASN A 12 -9.16 -22.71 -7.50
C ASN A 12 -9.49 -21.46 -8.33
N ASP A 13 -10.17 -20.47 -7.76
CA ASP A 13 -10.46 -19.21 -8.45
C ASP A 13 -9.20 -18.45 -8.91
N ALA A 14 -8.05 -18.85 -8.41
CA ALA A 14 -6.77 -18.25 -8.72
C ALA A 14 -6.15 -18.74 -10.03
N ASN A 15 -6.40 -19.95 -10.48
CA ASN A 15 -5.84 -20.41 -11.74
C ASN A 15 -6.83 -20.24 -12.89
N ARG A 16 -6.35 -20.42 -14.12
CA ARG A 16 -7.15 -20.16 -15.32
C ARG A 16 -8.03 -21.34 -15.77
N ASP A 17 -7.99 -22.47 -15.07
CA ASP A 17 -8.63 -23.72 -15.55
C ASP A 17 -10.15 -23.66 -15.57
N TYR A 18 -10.76 -22.87 -14.69
CA TYR A 18 -12.21 -22.65 -14.61
C TYR A 18 -12.73 -21.60 -15.60
N LEU A 19 -11.85 -20.84 -16.27
CA LEU A 19 -12.24 -19.73 -17.13
C LEU A 19 -12.77 -20.23 -18.50
N PRO A 20 -13.64 -19.45 -19.17
CA PRO A 20 -14.02 -19.71 -20.55
C PRO A 20 -12.78 -19.81 -21.45
N GLU A 21 -12.80 -20.69 -22.43
CA GLU A 21 -11.65 -20.98 -23.29
C GLU A 21 -11.09 -19.71 -23.98
N ALA A 22 -11.97 -18.80 -24.40
CA ALA A 22 -11.56 -17.52 -25.00
C ALA A 22 -10.74 -16.62 -24.06
N ILE A 23 -10.99 -16.67 -22.76
CA ILE A 23 -10.22 -15.94 -21.75
C ILE A 23 -8.97 -16.72 -21.37
N LYS A 24 -9.12 -18.02 -21.14
CA LYS A 24 -8.04 -18.94 -20.75
C LYS A 24 -6.87 -18.92 -21.72
N THR A 25 -7.14 -18.84 -23.02
CA THR A 25 -6.13 -18.77 -24.08
C THR A 25 -5.70 -17.33 -24.45
N SER A 26 -6.32 -16.32 -23.86
CA SER A 26 -5.97 -14.91 -24.10
C SER A 26 -4.66 -14.52 -23.42
N GLN A 27 -4.08 -13.38 -23.85
CA GLN A 27 -2.89 -12.78 -23.22
C GLN A 27 -3.28 -11.78 -22.10
N MET A 28 -4.52 -11.83 -21.62
CA MET A 28 -4.98 -10.94 -20.56
C MET A 28 -4.62 -11.49 -19.18
N VAL A 29 -4.25 -10.61 -18.28
CA VAL A 29 -4.25 -10.90 -16.84
C VAL A 29 -5.70 -10.88 -16.38
N VAL A 30 -6.13 -11.94 -15.71
CA VAL A 30 -7.53 -12.09 -15.30
C VAL A 30 -7.78 -11.45 -13.94
N ASN A 31 -6.90 -11.71 -12.98
CA ASN A 31 -7.08 -11.30 -11.60
C ASN A 31 -5.76 -11.50 -10.84
N GLU A 32 -5.31 -10.53 -10.06
CA GLU A 32 -4.10 -10.66 -9.23
C GLU A 32 -4.24 -11.77 -8.20
N ASN A 33 -5.39 -11.90 -7.56
CA ASN A 33 -5.65 -13.00 -6.64
C ASN A 33 -5.51 -14.35 -7.34
N GLY A 34 -6.02 -14.41 -8.57
CA GLY A 34 -6.01 -15.60 -9.39
C GLY A 34 -4.64 -16.13 -9.73
N ASN A 35 -3.62 -15.31 -9.66
CA ASN A 35 -2.27 -15.67 -10.09
C ASN A 35 -1.32 -16.06 -8.93
N ASN A 36 -1.80 -15.99 -7.69
CA ASN A 36 -0.98 -16.21 -6.50
C ASN A 36 -1.09 -17.63 -5.92
N SER A 37 -1.88 -18.53 -6.52
CA SER A 37 -2.11 -19.84 -5.93
C SER A 37 -0.83 -20.66 -5.82
N GLN A 38 -0.70 -21.33 -4.69
CA GLN A 38 0.30 -22.35 -4.44
C GLN A 38 -0.38 -23.72 -4.24
N PRO A 39 0.35 -24.84 -4.34
CA PRO A 39 -0.22 -26.13 -3.98
C PRO A 39 -0.50 -26.18 -2.47
N MET A 40 -1.54 -26.93 -2.09
CA MET A 40 -1.86 -27.14 -0.68
C MET A 40 -0.63 -27.64 0.09
N PRO A 41 -0.21 -26.94 1.14
CA PRO A 41 0.96 -27.36 1.91
C PRO A 41 0.68 -28.71 2.62
N PRO A 42 1.57 -29.71 2.54
CA PRO A 42 1.33 -31.04 3.13
C PRO A 42 1.13 -31.03 4.65
N ARG A 43 1.58 -29.97 5.31
CA ARG A 43 1.51 -29.82 6.78
C ARG A 43 0.28 -29.01 7.22
N LEU A 44 -0.54 -28.53 6.29
CA LEU A 44 -1.77 -27.83 6.61
C LEU A 44 -2.79 -28.80 7.17
N LYS A 45 -3.30 -28.51 8.36
CA LYS A 45 -4.30 -29.34 9.05
C LYS A 45 -5.62 -28.60 9.09
N GLU A 46 -6.68 -29.28 8.73
CA GLU A 46 -8.05 -28.78 8.80
C GLU A 46 -8.74 -29.22 10.08
N PHE A 47 -9.52 -28.33 10.69
CA PHE A 47 -10.30 -28.55 11.90
C PHE A 47 -11.75 -28.10 11.72
N HIS A 48 -12.67 -28.84 12.40
CA HIS A 48 -14.11 -28.59 12.38
C HIS A 48 -14.65 -28.83 13.78
N GLU A 49 -14.82 -27.78 14.58
CA GLU A 49 -15.27 -27.89 15.98
C GLU A 49 -16.19 -26.69 16.30
N ASP A 50 -17.07 -26.85 17.28
CA ASP A 50 -17.73 -25.73 17.96
C ASP A 50 -16.72 -25.14 18.96
N ILE A 51 -15.83 -24.27 18.48
CA ILE A 51 -14.76 -23.74 19.31
C ILE A 51 -15.20 -22.51 20.11
N VAL A 52 -16.22 -21.81 19.65
CA VAL A 52 -16.82 -20.66 20.37
C VAL A 52 -17.70 -21.16 21.52
N GLY A 53 -18.32 -22.33 21.37
CA GLY A 53 -19.21 -22.91 22.37
C GLY A 53 -20.65 -22.40 22.31
N ASP A 54 -21.08 -21.90 21.16
CA ASP A 54 -22.44 -21.39 20.94
C ASP A 54 -23.31 -22.35 20.11
N GLY A 55 -22.81 -23.57 19.82
CA GLY A 55 -23.51 -24.60 19.08
C GLY A 55 -23.28 -24.53 17.57
N LEU A 56 -22.50 -23.57 17.09
CA LEU A 56 -22.14 -23.45 15.69
C LEU A 56 -20.83 -24.20 15.42
N LYS A 57 -20.67 -24.72 14.22
CA LYS A 57 -19.50 -25.50 13.83
C LYS A 57 -18.57 -24.65 13.00
N ASP A 58 -17.41 -24.31 13.57
CA ASP A 58 -16.39 -23.51 12.94
C ASP A 58 -15.39 -24.34 12.12
N TYR A 59 -14.73 -23.67 11.19
CA TYR A 59 -13.75 -24.26 10.29
C TYR A 59 -12.49 -23.39 10.29
N TRP A 60 -11.32 -24.02 10.43
CA TRP A 60 -10.05 -23.32 10.30
C TRP A 60 -8.94 -24.29 9.89
N TYR A 61 -7.83 -23.71 9.52
CA TYR A 61 -6.62 -24.45 9.15
C TYR A 61 -5.45 -23.98 10.01
N GLU A 62 -4.62 -24.93 10.45
CA GLU A 62 -3.39 -24.67 11.20
C GLU A 62 -2.18 -25.13 10.38
N TYR A 63 -1.19 -24.27 10.25
CA TYR A 63 0.09 -24.58 9.65
C TYR A 63 1.21 -24.44 10.68
N VAL A 64 1.85 -25.54 11.03
CA VAL A 64 2.99 -25.58 11.96
C VAL A 64 4.25 -25.90 11.17
N PRO A 65 5.26 -25.00 11.10
CA PRO A 65 6.48 -25.25 10.35
C PRO A 65 7.27 -26.44 10.93
N GLU A 66 8.09 -27.05 10.09
CA GLU A 66 8.92 -28.20 10.54
C GLU A 66 9.92 -27.81 11.63
N SER A 67 10.35 -26.55 11.62
CA SER A 67 11.28 -25.97 12.59
C SER A 67 10.66 -25.67 13.96
N TYR A 68 9.36 -25.89 14.16
CA TYR A 68 8.71 -25.65 15.45
C TYR A 68 9.36 -26.48 16.56
N ASP A 69 9.76 -25.78 17.62
CA ASP A 69 10.35 -26.34 18.83
C ASP A 69 9.47 -26.01 20.05
N PRO A 70 8.79 -26.97 20.68
CA PRO A 70 7.89 -26.68 21.80
C PRO A 70 8.63 -26.12 23.04
N ALA A 71 9.95 -26.17 23.07
CA ALA A 71 10.75 -25.55 24.13
C ALA A 71 10.95 -24.04 23.93
N LYS A 72 10.62 -23.50 22.76
CA LYS A 72 10.84 -22.08 22.41
C LYS A 72 9.52 -21.36 22.17
N PRO A 73 9.31 -20.16 22.76
CA PRO A 73 8.17 -19.34 22.44
C PRO A 73 8.14 -18.98 20.94
N THR A 74 7.01 -19.24 20.28
CA THR A 74 6.85 -19.18 18.82
C THR A 74 5.84 -18.09 18.44
N PRO A 75 6.14 -17.22 17.48
CA PRO A 75 5.18 -16.23 16.98
C PRO A 75 3.98 -16.91 16.32
N LEU A 76 2.85 -16.19 16.31
CA LEU A 76 1.59 -16.64 15.71
C LEU A 76 1.06 -15.61 14.72
N VAL A 77 0.70 -16.04 13.53
CA VAL A 77 0.08 -15.21 12.50
C VAL A 77 -1.32 -15.75 12.17
N PHE A 78 -2.34 -14.90 12.35
CA PHE A 78 -3.66 -15.11 11.79
C PHE A 78 -3.74 -14.51 10.39
N SER A 79 -4.13 -15.28 9.38
CA SER A 79 -4.34 -14.78 8.02
C SER A 79 -5.81 -14.96 7.63
N ILE A 80 -6.49 -13.83 7.41
CA ILE A 80 -7.95 -13.70 7.34
C ILE A 80 -8.38 -13.50 5.88
N HIS A 81 -9.24 -14.40 5.37
CA HIS A 81 -9.65 -14.44 3.97
C HIS A 81 -10.59 -13.28 3.57
N GLY A 82 -10.64 -12.99 2.27
CA GLY A 82 -11.63 -12.08 1.69
C GLY A 82 -13.04 -12.68 1.59
N GLY A 83 -14.00 -11.88 1.19
CA GLY A 83 -15.37 -12.35 0.95
C GLY A 83 -15.43 -13.50 -0.06
N LEU A 84 -16.36 -14.43 0.12
CA LEU A 84 -16.58 -15.63 -0.67
C LEU A 84 -15.44 -16.67 -0.63
N MET A 85 -14.39 -16.41 0.10
CA MET A 85 -13.25 -17.31 0.28
C MET A 85 -13.40 -18.17 1.55
N THR A 86 -12.41 -18.96 1.84
CA THR A 86 -12.25 -19.78 3.03
C THR A 86 -10.83 -19.67 3.56
N GLY A 87 -10.57 -20.18 4.76
CA GLY A 87 -9.21 -20.26 5.30
C GLY A 87 -8.26 -21.07 4.40
N TRP A 88 -8.76 -22.14 3.76
CA TRP A 88 -8.01 -22.87 2.74
C TRP A 88 -7.62 -21.97 1.56
N GLY A 89 -8.60 -21.24 1.01
CA GLY A 89 -8.34 -20.29 -0.08
C GLY A 89 -7.29 -19.25 0.31
N GLN A 90 -7.40 -18.66 1.49
CA GLN A 90 -6.42 -17.69 1.99
C GLN A 90 -5.02 -18.31 2.13
N CYS A 91 -4.92 -19.54 2.56
CA CYS A 91 -3.64 -20.24 2.67
C CYS A 91 -2.93 -20.37 1.32
N ILE A 92 -3.64 -20.78 0.27
CA ILE A 92 -3.03 -21.00 -1.05
C ILE A 92 -2.89 -19.74 -1.91
N TYR A 93 -3.63 -18.66 -1.59
CA TYR A 93 -3.47 -17.36 -2.26
C TYR A 93 -2.28 -16.55 -1.74
N THR A 94 -1.77 -16.88 -0.54
CA THR A 94 -0.72 -16.12 0.13
C THR A 94 0.57 -16.92 0.23
N SER A 95 1.67 -16.27 0.54
CA SER A 95 2.96 -16.91 0.79
C SER A 95 3.27 -17.15 2.28
N TRP A 96 2.28 -16.99 3.18
CA TRP A 96 2.49 -17.08 4.62
C TRP A 96 3.13 -18.40 5.06
N THR A 97 2.78 -19.53 4.45
CA THR A 97 3.37 -20.83 4.82
C THR A 97 4.84 -20.95 4.42
N TYR A 98 5.25 -20.31 3.31
CA TYR A 98 6.66 -20.27 2.92
C TYR A 98 7.49 -19.40 3.88
N VAL A 99 6.93 -18.25 4.27
CA VAL A 99 7.57 -17.36 5.25
C VAL A 99 7.61 -18.05 6.62
N ALA A 100 6.56 -18.77 7.02
CA ALA A 100 6.52 -19.54 8.26
C ALA A 100 7.60 -20.62 8.30
N ASP A 101 7.84 -21.35 7.21
CA ASP A 101 8.91 -22.35 7.15
C ASP A 101 10.30 -21.73 7.28
N ARG A 102 10.51 -20.55 6.74
CA ARG A 102 11.77 -19.84 6.84
C ARG A 102 12.00 -19.23 8.22
N GLU A 103 10.97 -18.61 8.79
CA GLU A 103 11.09 -17.79 10.00
C GLU A 103 10.68 -18.49 11.30
N GLY A 104 9.99 -19.64 11.20
CA GLY A 104 9.64 -20.47 12.34
C GLY A 104 8.44 -20.01 13.15
N PHE A 105 7.43 -19.38 12.52
CA PHE A 105 6.17 -19.04 13.17
C PHE A 105 5.02 -19.95 12.74
N ILE A 106 3.95 -19.98 13.53
CA ILE A 106 2.74 -20.76 13.25
C ILE A 106 1.72 -19.85 12.52
N CYS A 107 1.02 -20.40 11.52
CA CYS A 107 -0.11 -19.73 10.86
C CYS A 107 -1.44 -20.37 11.22
N VAL A 108 -2.48 -19.53 11.37
CA VAL A 108 -3.87 -19.94 11.47
C VAL A 108 -4.68 -19.24 10.40
N PHE A 109 -5.47 -20.02 9.66
CA PHE A 109 -6.34 -19.53 8.59
C PHE A 109 -7.79 -19.88 8.96
N PRO A 110 -8.50 -19.02 9.72
CA PRO A 110 -9.90 -19.26 10.04
C PRO A 110 -10.79 -19.03 8.83
N SER A 111 -11.96 -19.66 8.82
CA SER A 111 -13.02 -19.40 7.86
C SER A 111 -14.16 -18.66 8.54
N ALA A 112 -14.70 -17.63 7.89
CA ALA A 112 -15.90 -16.96 8.35
C ALA A 112 -17.05 -17.99 8.47
N HIS A 113 -17.77 -17.93 9.59
CA HIS A 113 -18.76 -18.95 9.92
C HIS A 113 -19.87 -19.03 8.89
N ALA A 114 -20.58 -17.92 8.67
CA ALA A 114 -21.76 -17.94 7.83
C ALA A 114 -21.46 -17.42 6.43
N ARG A 115 -21.75 -18.26 5.42
CA ARG A 115 -21.80 -17.82 4.01
C ARG A 115 -20.50 -17.25 3.46
N ARG A 116 -19.38 -17.57 4.08
CA ARG A 116 -18.03 -17.10 3.71
C ARG A 116 -17.85 -15.58 3.74
N PHE A 117 -18.64 -14.89 4.58
CA PHE A 117 -18.49 -13.48 4.89
C PHE A 117 -18.30 -13.27 6.38
N TRP A 118 -17.30 -12.45 6.73
CA TRP A 118 -17.07 -12.05 8.11
C TRP A 118 -18.19 -11.16 8.63
N GLN A 119 -18.50 -11.30 9.88
CA GLN A 119 -19.42 -10.44 10.61
C GLN A 119 -18.71 -9.13 10.98
N ILE A 120 -18.65 -8.20 10.02
CA ILE A 120 -17.92 -6.94 10.11
C ILE A 120 -18.86 -5.75 10.30
N MET A 121 -18.32 -4.68 10.88
CA MET A 121 -18.96 -3.38 10.83
C MET A 121 -19.03 -2.89 9.39
N CYS A 122 -20.24 -2.61 8.93
CA CYS A 122 -20.44 -2.08 7.60
C CYS A 122 -21.67 -1.17 7.59
N GLU A 123 -21.67 -0.21 6.70
CA GLU A 123 -22.81 0.69 6.55
C GLU A 123 -23.96 -0.01 5.84
N PRO A 124 -25.23 0.39 6.16
CA PRO A 124 -26.41 -0.24 5.58
C PRO A 124 -26.40 -0.28 4.05
N GLU A 125 -25.95 0.80 3.40
CA GLU A 125 -25.90 0.93 1.95
C GLU A 125 -24.92 -0.08 1.35
N LEU A 126 -23.75 -0.27 1.94
CA LEU A 126 -22.78 -1.27 1.48
C LEU A 126 -23.33 -2.67 1.65
N LYS A 127 -24.00 -2.94 2.78
CA LYS A 127 -24.66 -4.22 3.07
C LYS A 127 -25.74 -4.52 2.03
N GLU A 128 -26.58 -3.54 1.70
CA GLU A 128 -27.65 -3.67 0.69
C GLU A 128 -27.05 -4.02 -0.69
N VAL A 129 -26.04 -3.29 -1.14
CA VAL A 129 -25.40 -3.52 -2.44
C VAL A 129 -24.73 -4.89 -2.52
N LEU A 130 -24.02 -5.32 -1.48
CA LEU A 130 -23.39 -6.64 -1.44
C LEU A 130 -24.43 -7.75 -1.42
N SER A 131 -25.54 -7.55 -0.73
CA SER A 131 -26.66 -8.50 -0.71
C SER A 131 -27.40 -8.58 -2.04
N ALA A 132 -27.62 -7.46 -2.72
CA ALA A 132 -28.36 -7.40 -3.98
C ALA A 132 -27.64 -8.08 -5.15
N LYS A 133 -26.33 -8.20 -5.11
CA LYS A 133 -25.51 -8.81 -6.18
C LYS A 133 -25.36 -10.32 -6.06
N ASN A 134 -25.99 -10.93 -5.09
CA ASN A 134 -25.72 -12.31 -4.77
C ASN A 134 -26.93 -13.21 -5.08
N PRO A 135 -26.91 -14.00 -6.17
CA PRO A 135 -28.00 -14.89 -6.51
C PRO A 135 -28.12 -16.12 -5.58
N GLU A 136 -27.20 -16.35 -4.67
CA GLU A 136 -27.10 -17.55 -3.83
C GLU A 136 -27.41 -17.30 -2.34
N ASP A 137 -28.15 -16.27 -1.99
CA ASP A 137 -28.40 -15.86 -0.59
C ASP A 137 -27.13 -15.60 0.23
N ILE A 138 -26.03 -15.26 -0.40
CA ILE A 138 -24.81 -14.86 0.29
C ILE A 138 -24.91 -13.37 0.59
N TYR A 139 -25.02 -12.96 1.83
CA TYR A 139 -25.07 -11.56 2.25
C TYR A 139 -24.21 -11.35 3.47
N LEU A 140 -23.83 -10.08 3.71
CA LEU A 140 -23.14 -9.73 4.93
C LEU A 140 -24.03 -9.99 6.15
N ASN A 141 -23.44 -10.62 7.16
CA ASN A 141 -24.10 -10.83 8.42
C ASN A 141 -24.35 -9.50 9.15
N ASP A 142 -25.38 -9.45 9.98
CA ASP A 142 -25.59 -8.32 10.85
C ASP A 142 -24.46 -8.21 11.86
N PHE A 143 -23.99 -6.99 12.07
CA PHE A 143 -23.05 -6.70 13.14
C PHE A 143 -23.85 -6.49 14.43
N PRO A 144 -23.53 -7.18 15.53
CA PRO A 144 -24.22 -7.01 16.79
C PRO A 144 -23.90 -5.64 17.41
N GLU A 145 -24.78 -5.12 18.24
CA GLU A 145 -24.54 -3.87 18.99
C GLU A 145 -23.30 -3.98 19.90
N ASP A 146 -23.11 -5.13 20.51
CA ASP A 146 -21.93 -5.44 21.33
C ASP A 146 -20.98 -6.35 20.56
N ILE A 147 -19.74 -5.91 20.39
CA ILE A 147 -18.69 -6.71 19.75
C ILE A 147 -18.47 -8.08 20.44
N ARG A 148 -18.80 -8.20 21.72
CA ARG A 148 -18.70 -9.46 22.48
C ARG A 148 -19.71 -10.53 22.02
N GLU A 149 -20.75 -10.12 21.30
CA GLU A 149 -21.72 -11.01 20.67
C GLU A 149 -21.35 -11.37 19.23
N ASN A 150 -20.26 -10.83 18.71
CA ASN A 150 -19.79 -11.10 17.36
C ASN A 150 -19.14 -12.49 17.31
N HIS A 151 -19.79 -13.42 16.61
CA HIS A 151 -19.32 -14.80 16.52
C HIS A 151 -17.91 -14.90 15.91
N ASP A 152 -17.65 -14.20 14.79
CA ASP A 152 -16.36 -14.29 14.10
C ASP A 152 -15.22 -13.65 14.91
N ALA A 153 -15.49 -12.59 15.68
CA ALA A 153 -14.53 -12.06 16.63
C ALA A 153 -14.23 -13.06 17.75
N ASN A 154 -15.28 -13.69 18.29
CA ASN A 154 -15.14 -14.73 19.30
C ASN A 154 -14.41 -15.97 18.78
N LEU A 155 -14.64 -16.35 17.50
CA LEU A 155 -13.87 -17.40 16.82
C LEU A 155 -12.38 -17.10 16.82
N ILE A 156 -11.97 -15.90 16.41
CA ILE A 156 -10.55 -15.50 16.40
C ILE A 156 -9.94 -15.54 17.80
N LEU A 157 -10.67 -15.04 18.81
CA LEU A 157 -10.22 -15.09 20.20
C LEU A 157 -10.15 -16.52 20.75
N ALA A 158 -11.13 -17.37 20.46
CA ALA A 158 -11.13 -18.78 20.87
C ALA A 158 -9.98 -19.56 20.22
N LEU A 159 -9.70 -19.29 18.93
CA LEU A 159 -8.55 -19.85 18.23
C LEU A 159 -7.23 -19.40 18.86
N LEU A 160 -7.08 -18.13 19.23
CA LEU A 160 -5.90 -17.68 19.95
C LEU A 160 -5.67 -18.47 21.24
N GLU A 161 -6.71 -18.64 22.05
CA GLU A 161 -6.61 -19.42 23.29
C GLU A 161 -6.35 -20.92 23.03
N ARG A 162 -6.90 -21.49 21.95
CA ARG A 162 -6.57 -22.84 21.49
C ARG A 162 -5.10 -22.98 21.13
N MET A 163 -4.57 -22.03 20.34
CA MET A 163 -3.17 -22.07 19.93
C MET A 163 -2.23 -22.00 21.14
N LYS A 164 -2.54 -21.14 22.10
CA LYS A 164 -1.76 -21.05 23.36
C LYS A 164 -1.82 -22.32 24.19
N ARG A 165 -2.93 -23.07 24.18
CA ARG A 165 -3.02 -24.37 24.87
C ARG A 165 -2.24 -25.48 24.17
N ASN A 166 -2.21 -25.46 22.84
CA ASN A 166 -1.65 -26.55 22.05
C ASN A 166 -0.17 -26.36 21.70
N TYR A 167 0.30 -25.12 21.70
CA TYR A 167 1.64 -24.74 21.27
C TYR A 167 2.27 -23.73 22.25
N ASN A 168 3.59 -23.69 22.28
CA ASN A 168 4.31 -22.67 23.06
C ASN A 168 4.34 -21.35 22.29
N ILE A 169 3.24 -20.60 22.38
CA ILE A 169 3.09 -19.31 21.68
C ILE A 169 3.76 -18.18 22.48
N ASP A 170 4.52 -17.34 21.79
CA ASP A 170 4.95 -16.04 22.33
C ASP A 170 3.77 -15.07 22.30
N GLU A 171 3.11 -14.88 23.43
CA GLU A 171 1.92 -14.04 23.55
C GLU A 171 2.18 -12.56 23.19
N GLY A 172 3.43 -12.12 23.25
CA GLY A 172 3.83 -10.79 22.79
C GLY A 172 4.02 -10.70 21.28
N ARG A 173 4.02 -11.84 20.55
CA ARG A 173 4.25 -11.88 19.11
C ARG A 173 3.10 -12.58 18.38
N VAL A 174 1.90 -12.07 18.59
CA VAL A 174 0.67 -12.48 17.90
C VAL A 174 0.32 -11.40 16.89
N TYR A 175 0.14 -11.78 15.64
CA TYR A 175 -0.09 -10.89 14.52
C TYR A 175 -1.34 -11.28 13.75
N MET A 176 -1.95 -10.32 13.06
CA MET A 176 -3.09 -10.56 12.20
C MET A 176 -2.90 -9.89 10.85
N GLN A 177 -3.20 -10.61 9.77
CA GLN A 177 -3.22 -10.09 8.40
C GLN A 177 -4.54 -10.46 7.74
N GLY A 178 -5.08 -9.59 6.90
CA GLY A 178 -6.29 -9.87 6.15
C GLY A 178 -6.37 -9.16 4.81
N MET A 179 -7.20 -9.71 3.92
CA MET A 179 -7.44 -9.15 2.59
C MET A 179 -8.92 -8.86 2.38
N SER A 180 -9.27 -7.71 1.77
CA SER A 180 -10.65 -7.33 1.46
C SER A 180 -11.54 -7.34 2.71
N LEU A 181 -12.60 -8.12 2.77
CA LEU A 181 -13.41 -8.29 4.00
C LEU A 181 -12.59 -8.84 5.17
N GLY A 182 -11.54 -9.64 4.90
CA GLY A 182 -10.57 -10.06 5.91
C GLY A 182 -9.77 -8.89 6.47
N ASN A 183 -9.43 -7.89 5.66
CA ASN A 183 -8.84 -6.65 6.17
C ASN A 183 -9.83 -5.86 7.02
N ALA A 184 -11.09 -5.76 6.61
CA ALA A 184 -12.13 -5.12 7.45
C ALA A 184 -12.25 -5.81 8.82
N MET A 185 -12.21 -7.15 8.86
CA MET A 185 -12.18 -7.93 10.11
C MET A 185 -10.91 -7.66 10.91
N THR A 186 -9.75 -7.65 10.26
CA THR A 186 -8.46 -7.35 10.89
C THR A 186 -8.44 -5.96 11.53
N GLN A 187 -8.90 -4.94 10.82
CA GLN A 187 -9.00 -3.58 11.35
C GLN A 187 -9.99 -3.49 12.51
N MET A 188 -11.12 -4.21 12.43
CA MET A 188 -12.08 -4.27 13.52
C MET A 188 -11.47 -4.90 14.77
N MET A 189 -10.77 -6.03 14.63
CA MET A 189 -10.07 -6.67 15.75
C MET A 189 -9.00 -5.73 16.35
N ALA A 190 -8.26 -5.01 15.54
CA ALA A 190 -7.30 -4.02 16.02
C ALA A 190 -7.96 -2.84 16.77
N ARG A 191 -9.16 -2.43 16.37
CA ARG A 191 -9.89 -1.34 17.05
C ARG A 191 -10.45 -1.75 18.41
N PHE A 192 -10.87 -3.01 18.57
CA PHE A 192 -11.51 -3.50 19.79
C PHE A 192 -10.58 -4.37 20.65
N TYR A 193 -9.67 -5.12 20.05
CA TYR A 193 -8.87 -6.14 20.71
C TYR A 193 -7.37 -6.01 20.44
N ALA A 194 -6.83 -4.80 20.14
CA ALA A 194 -5.41 -4.59 19.88
C ALA A 194 -4.50 -5.15 21.00
N HIS A 195 -4.97 -5.16 22.24
CA HIS A 195 -4.22 -5.73 23.37
C HIS A 195 -3.86 -7.24 23.19
N LYS A 196 -4.48 -7.92 22.22
CA LYS A 196 -4.18 -9.31 21.89
C LYS A 196 -3.15 -9.44 20.76
N PHE A 197 -2.85 -8.36 20.05
CA PHE A 197 -2.00 -8.38 18.84
C PHE A 197 -0.86 -7.38 18.96
N ALA A 198 0.33 -7.76 18.49
CA ALA A 198 1.47 -6.84 18.41
C ALA A 198 1.40 -5.94 17.18
N ALA A 199 1.00 -6.51 16.04
CA ALA A 199 0.83 -5.77 14.80
C ALA A 199 -0.31 -6.35 13.97
N MET A 200 -0.81 -5.52 13.04
CA MET A 200 -1.79 -5.93 12.06
C MET A 200 -1.40 -5.47 10.66
N ALA A 201 -1.79 -6.25 9.65
CA ALA A 201 -1.61 -5.92 8.24
C ALA A 201 -2.91 -6.11 7.47
N GLY A 202 -3.18 -5.20 6.54
CA GLY A 202 -4.37 -5.30 5.69
C GLY A 202 -4.09 -4.93 4.25
N SER A 203 -4.72 -5.66 3.33
CA SER A 203 -4.69 -5.38 1.90
C SER A 203 -6.10 -5.21 1.38
N ALA A 204 -6.33 -4.21 0.51
CA ALA A 204 -7.66 -3.83 0.00
C ALA A 204 -8.68 -3.53 1.12
N GLY A 205 -9.97 -3.37 0.81
CA GLY A 205 -11.06 -3.26 1.79
C GLY A 205 -10.90 -2.12 2.82
N PRO A 206 -10.75 -0.85 2.42
CA PRO A 206 -10.66 0.26 3.36
C PRO A 206 -11.99 0.48 4.09
N ALA A 207 -11.93 0.92 5.33
CA ALA A 207 -13.10 1.31 6.10
C ALA A 207 -13.61 2.69 5.67
N ARG A 208 -14.91 2.93 5.75
CA ARG A 208 -15.51 4.23 5.48
C ARG A 208 -15.27 5.20 6.64
N LYS A 209 -15.28 6.50 6.32
CA LYS A 209 -14.99 7.56 7.28
C LYS A 209 -15.89 7.49 8.52
N THR A 210 -17.17 7.22 8.34
CA THR A 210 -18.18 7.10 9.39
C THR A 210 -17.93 5.95 10.37
N LEU A 211 -17.17 4.93 9.94
CA LEU A 211 -16.75 3.82 10.82
C LEU A 211 -15.44 4.10 11.57
N LEU A 212 -14.68 5.10 11.11
CA LEU A 212 -13.36 5.43 11.66
C LEU A 212 -13.40 6.67 12.57
N PHE A 213 -14.28 7.62 12.29
CA PHE A 213 -14.32 8.91 12.97
C PHE A 213 -15.73 9.25 13.45
N LYS A 214 -15.81 9.86 14.64
CA LYS A 214 -17.01 10.52 15.12
C LYS A 214 -17.34 11.76 14.30
N ALA A 215 -18.52 12.32 14.49
CA ALA A 215 -18.96 13.52 13.82
C ALA A 215 -18.05 14.74 14.07
N ASP A 216 -17.37 14.80 15.21
CA ASP A 216 -16.41 15.84 15.58
C ASP A 216 -14.99 15.60 15.01
N GLY A 217 -14.79 14.52 14.24
CA GLY A 217 -13.51 14.15 13.65
C GLY A 217 -12.52 13.44 14.58
N THR A 218 -12.95 13.09 15.80
CA THR A 218 -12.15 12.24 16.69
C THR A 218 -12.23 10.78 16.24
N PRO A 219 -11.12 10.01 16.32
CA PRO A 219 -11.14 8.59 15.96
C PRO A 219 -12.07 7.77 16.86
N GLU A 220 -12.83 6.86 16.24
CA GLU A 220 -13.53 5.79 16.96
C GLU A 220 -12.54 4.70 17.32
N PHE A 221 -12.19 4.59 18.59
CA PHE A 221 -11.17 3.66 19.05
C PHE A 221 -11.44 3.20 20.50
N GLN A 222 -11.31 1.90 20.75
CA GLN A 222 -11.68 1.30 22.03
C GLN A 222 -10.61 0.39 22.64
N SER A 223 -9.41 0.37 22.08
CA SER A 223 -8.33 -0.52 22.51
C SER A 223 -7.01 0.22 22.64
N LEU A 224 -5.89 -0.46 22.39
CA LEU A 224 -4.54 0.09 22.45
C LEU A 224 -3.98 0.34 21.04
N PRO A 225 -3.03 1.27 20.85
CA PRO A 225 -2.29 1.40 19.61
C PRO A 225 -1.65 0.08 19.19
N VAL A 226 -1.47 -0.12 17.89
CA VAL A 226 -0.91 -1.33 17.30
C VAL A 226 -0.12 -0.93 16.06
N ASP A 227 1.02 -1.56 15.82
CA ASP A 227 1.71 -1.38 14.54
C ASP A 227 0.78 -1.82 13.41
N ALA A 228 0.64 -0.94 12.41
CA ALA A 228 -0.33 -1.15 11.35
C ALA A 228 0.33 -1.02 9.97
N TRP A 229 0.09 -2.03 9.14
CA TRP A 229 0.46 -2.05 7.73
C TRP A 229 -0.79 -2.01 6.88
N GLN A 230 -0.87 -1.08 5.93
CA GLN A 230 -1.96 -1.03 4.96
C GLN A 230 -1.42 -1.02 3.54
N ALA A 231 -1.74 -2.08 2.80
CA ALA A 231 -1.45 -2.17 1.38
C ALA A 231 -2.68 -1.76 0.54
N ARG A 232 -2.41 -1.04 -0.55
CA ARG A 232 -3.37 -0.69 -1.58
C ARG A 232 -2.86 -1.14 -2.93
N MET A 233 -3.81 -1.50 -3.77
CA MET A 233 -3.55 -1.80 -5.17
C MET A 233 -4.06 -0.61 -5.99
N GLU A 234 -3.21 -0.03 -6.83
CA GLU A 234 -3.50 1.24 -7.51
C GLU A 234 -4.82 1.26 -8.28
N LEU A 235 -5.17 0.12 -8.90
CA LEU A 235 -6.37 -0.02 -9.73
C LEU A 235 -7.58 -0.55 -8.95
N ASP A 236 -7.41 -0.86 -7.66
CA ASP A 236 -8.52 -1.31 -6.81
C ASP A 236 -9.60 -0.24 -6.73
N GLN A 237 -10.82 -0.62 -7.05
CA GLN A 237 -11.96 0.29 -7.06
C GLN A 237 -12.78 0.12 -5.78
N PRO A 238 -13.39 1.20 -5.27
CA PRO A 238 -14.28 1.08 -4.12
C PRO A 238 -15.50 0.21 -4.47
N ALA A 239 -16.10 -0.39 -3.46
CA ALA A 239 -17.37 -1.07 -3.64
C ALA A 239 -18.39 -0.09 -4.25
N PRO A 240 -19.31 -0.56 -5.13
CA PRO A 240 -20.23 0.33 -5.84
C PRO A 240 -21.12 1.23 -4.96
N ALA A 241 -21.28 0.88 -3.68
CA ALA A 241 -22.01 1.70 -2.71
C ALA A 241 -21.15 2.82 -2.09
N CYS A 242 -19.86 2.86 -2.34
CA CYS A 242 -19.04 3.97 -1.90
C CYS A 242 -19.34 5.19 -2.78
N SER A 243 -19.91 6.23 -2.18
CA SER A 243 -20.11 7.54 -2.82
C SER A 243 -18.87 8.44 -2.70
N ASP A 244 -17.93 8.09 -1.82
CA ASP A 244 -16.72 8.84 -1.59
C ASP A 244 -15.72 8.61 -2.73
N ASP A 245 -14.91 9.64 -3.01
CA ASP A 245 -13.73 9.46 -3.83
C ASP A 245 -12.80 8.44 -3.18
N TYR A 246 -12.35 7.44 -3.94
CA TYR A 246 -11.52 6.35 -3.42
C TYR A 246 -10.18 6.83 -2.85
N GLU A 247 -9.63 7.90 -3.41
CA GLU A 247 -8.41 8.50 -2.89
C GLU A 247 -8.62 9.12 -1.50
N ASP A 248 -9.79 9.72 -1.25
CA ASP A 248 -10.13 10.25 0.06
C ASP A 248 -10.36 9.12 1.07
N VAL A 249 -10.99 8.01 0.65
CA VAL A 249 -11.12 6.81 1.50
C VAL A 249 -9.75 6.30 1.93
N ILE A 250 -8.79 6.21 1.02
CA ILE A 250 -7.42 5.81 1.33
C ILE A 250 -6.75 6.79 2.30
N ALA A 251 -6.90 8.10 2.04
CA ALA A 251 -6.27 9.13 2.85
C ALA A 251 -6.77 9.12 4.30
N TYR A 252 -8.08 9.06 4.54
CA TYR A 252 -8.55 9.07 5.93
C TYR A 252 -8.41 7.72 6.65
N ASN A 253 -8.27 6.58 5.95
CA ASN A 253 -7.82 5.34 6.58
C ASN A 253 -6.39 5.46 7.10
N ARG A 254 -5.49 6.07 6.30
CA ARG A 254 -4.14 6.42 6.73
C ARG A 254 -4.20 7.37 7.93
N ASP A 255 -4.91 8.48 7.82
CA ASP A 255 -5.00 9.52 8.84
C ASP A 255 -5.56 8.99 10.17
N TYR A 256 -6.45 8.00 10.12
CA TYR A 256 -6.95 7.31 11.31
C TYR A 256 -5.80 6.65 12.09
N TRP A 257 -5.01 5.82 11.42
CA TRP A 257 -3.92 5.10 12.09
C TRP A 257 -2.77 6.03 12.50
N LEU A 258 -2.48 7.08 11.71
CA LEU A 258 -1.50 8.10 12.13
C LEU A 258 -1.91 8.77 13.44
N LYS A 259 -3.19 9.10 13.61
CA LYS A 259 -3.71 9.69 14.85
C LYS A 259 -3.68 8.72 16.02
N ILE A 260 -4.10 7.47 15.83
CA ILE A 260 -4.11 6.44 16.88
C ILE A 260 -2.68 6.16 17.37
N ASN A 261 -1.74 6.03 16.45
CA ASN A 261 -0.37 5.63 16.74
C ASN A 261 0.53 6.81 17.13
N GLY A 262 0.06 8.06 16.96
CA GLY A 262 0.83 9.26 17.29
C GLY A 262 1.95 9.53 16.29
N CYS A 263 1.73 9.25 15.00
CA CYS A 263 2.69 9.53 13.94
C CYS A 263 2.57 10.99 13.50
N THR A 264 3.53 11.83 13.88
CA THR A 264 3.54 13.27 13.59
C THR A 264 4.71 13.73 12.74
N ALA A 265 5.77 12.92 12.64
CA ALA A 265 6.93 13.20 11.81
C ALA A 265 6.66 12.88 10.32
N LEU A 266 7.49 13.47 9.44
CA LEU A 266 7.47 13.11 8.03
C LEU A 266 7.74 11.60 7.86
N PRO A 267 7.07 10.92 6.92
CA PRO A 267 7.36 9.54 6.62
C PRO A 267 8.76 9.38 5.98
N ARG A 268 9.28 8.18 6.02
CA ARG A 268 10.35 7.76 5.12
C ARG A 268 9.72 7.11 3.90
N ILE A 269 10.07 7.56 2.71
CA ILE A 269 9.48 7.09 1.45
C ILE A 269 10.53 6.32 0.65
N ARG A 270 10.15 5.11 0.23
CA ARG A 270 10.98 4.24 -0.59
C ARG A 270 10.15 3.61 -1.69
N LEU A 271 10.62 3.74 -2.93
CA LEU A 271 10.00 3.13 -4.10
C LEU A 271 10.95 2.09 -4.72
N PHE A 272 10.43 0.92 -5.05
CA PHE A 272 11.20 -0.09 -5.78
C PHE A 272 10.27 -0.95 -6.65
N GLY A 273 10.62 -1.10 -7.92
CA GLY A 273 9.76 -1.77 -8.90
C GLY A 273 8.37 -1.13 -8.93
N GLU A 274 7.33 -1.90 -8.68
CA GLU A 274 5.94 -1.44 -8.61
C GLU A 274 5.50 -1.05 -7.19
N ASN A 275 6.36 -1.21 -6.17
CA ASN A 275 6.03 -0.92 -4.78
C ASN A 275 6.39 0.52 -4.39
N GLY A 276 5.43 1.21 -3.80
CA GLY A 276 5.65 2.46 -3.08
C GLY A 276 5.39 2.24 -1.59
N LEU A 277 6.39 2.49 -0.74
CA LEU A 277 6.29 2.36 0.71
C LEU A 277 6.47 3.72 1.38
N ALA A 278 5.64 4.01 2.37
CA ALA A 278 5.80 5.14 3.26
C ALA A 278 5.75 4.64 4.71
N PHE A 279 6.83 4.83 5.44
CA PHE A 279 7.01 4.41 6.83
C PHE A 279 6.82 5.60 7.77
N PHE A 280 5.84 5.53 8.64
CA PHE A 280 5.54 6.56 9.63
C PHE A 280 5.87 6.02 11.02
N HIS A 281 6.81 6.66 11.69
CA HIS A 281 7.16 6.33 13.07
C HIS A 281 6.30 7.14 14.03
N GLY A 282 5.65 6.44 14.96
CA GLY A 282 4.76 7.02 15.95
C GLY A 282 5.31 6.92 17.37
N GLU A 283 4.84 7.80 18.25
CA GLU A 283 5.18 7.75 19.67
C GLU A 283 4.66 6.49 20.38
N LYS A 284 3.59 5.88 19.84
CA LYS A 284 2.91 4.73 20.47
C LYS A 284 3.05 3.46 19.65
N ALA A 285 3.03 3.57 18.33
CA ALA A 285 3.15 2.48 17.39
C ALA A 285 3.45 3.04 15.99
N ASP A 286 3.96 2.21 15.09
CA ASP A 286 4.29 2.61 13.73
C ASP A 286 3.12 2.37 12.76
N TYR A 287 3.18 3.03 11.62
CA TYR A 287 2.26 2.82 10.52
C TYR A 287 3.02 2.72 9.20
N VAL A 288 2.71 1.72 8.40
CA VAL A 288 3.26 1.56 7.05
C VAL A 288 2.14 1.63 6.03
N PHE A 289 2.33 2.50 5.04
CA PHE A 289 1.46 2.58 3.87
C PHE A 289 2.21 1.99 2.66
N ARG A 290 1.60 1.02 2.00
CA ARG A 290 2.08 0.43 0.74
C ARG A 290 1.07 0.69 -0.36
N ASP A 291 1.52 1.18 -1.52
CA ASP A 291 0.74 1.21 -2.76
C ASP A 291 1.47 0.45 -3.85
N VAL A 292 0.74 -0.38 -4.60
CA VAL A 292 1.32 -1.22 -5.65
C VAL A 292 0.80 -0.79 -7.01
N LYS A 293 1.71 -0.35 -7.85
CA LYS A 293 1.42 0.11 -9.22
C LYS A 293 0.79 -0.99 -10.07
N ASN A 294 -0.20 -0.64 -10.89
CA ASN A 294 -0.85 -1.51 -11.87
C ASN A 294 -1.50 -2.79 -11.30
N ARG A 295 -1.82 -2.82 -10.02
CA ARG A 295 -2.49 -3.97 -9.39
C ARG A 295 -3.96 -3.66 -9.12
N ASP A 296 -4.79 -4.69 -9.18
CA ASP A 296 -6.21 -4.65 -8.91
C ASP A 296 -6.53 -5.24 -7.52
N HIS A 297 -7.81 -5.34 -7.17
CA HIS A 297 -8.29 -5.80 -5.87
C HIS A 297 -7.66 -7.11 -5.41
N GLY A 298 -6.93 -7.09 -4.30
CA GLY A 298 -6.30 -8.29 -3.77
C GLY A 298 -5.07 -8.01 -2.91
N GLN A 299 -4.16 -8.95 -2.95
CA GLN A 299 -2.85 -8.90 -2.35
C GLN A 299 -1.80 -9.49 -3.29
N THR A 300 -0.58 -9.04 -3.23
CA THR A 300 0.51 -9.62 -4.01
C THR A 300 1.10 -10.84 -3.31
N PHE A 301 1.73 -11.74 -4.07
CA PHE A 301 2.29 -12.96 -3.49
C PHE A 301 3.48 -12.68 -2.55
N ASP A 302 4.16 -11.54 -2.72
CA ASP A 302 5.23 -11.07 -1.84
C ASP A 302 4.73 -10.27 -0.62
N ASP A 303 3.41 -10.10 -0.45
CA ASP A 303 2.86 -9.32 0.66
C ASP A 303 3.28 -9.88 2.03
N ALA A 304 3.22 -11.20 2.21
CA ALA A 304 3.64 -11.85 3.45
C ALA A 304 5.14 -11.63 3.77
N GLU A 305 6.00 -11.65 2.74
CA GLU A 305 7.42 -11.34 2.88
C GLU A 305 7.63 -9.92 3.38
N LEU A 306 7.04 -8.95 2.69
CA LEU A 306 7.22 -7.53 3.02
C LEU A 306 6.63 -7.18 4.39
N VAL A 307 5.45 -7.72 4.72
CA VAL A 307 4.82 -7.52 6.03
C VAL A 307 5.69 -8.11 7.14
N TRP A 308 6.23 -9.30 6.94
CA TRP A 308 7.12 -9.92 7.92
C TRP A 308 8.39 -9.10 8.08
N ASP A 309 9.07 -8.81 6.97
CA ASP A 309 10.38 -8.17 6.96
C ASP A 309 10.36 -6.76 7.54
N TYR A 310 9.34 -5.96 7.24
CA TYR A 310 9.28 -4.54 7.64
C TYR A 310 8.42 -4.27 8.87
N CYS A 311 7.58 -5.21 9.30
CA CYS A 311 6.64 -4.98 10.39
C CYS A 311 6.69 -6.11 11.42
N PHE A 312 6.13 -7.29 11.14
CA PHE A 312 5.85 -8.33 12.13
C PHE A 312 7.09 -8.84 12.85
N SER A 313 8.20 -9.10 12.13
CA SER A 313 9.42 -9.67 12.74
C SER A 313 10.00 -8.79 13.83
N GLY A 314 9.86 -7.48 13.71
CA GLY A 314 10.46 -6.47 14.59
C GLY A 314 9.58 -5.98 15.71
N VAL A 315 8.38 -6.49 15.88
CA VAL A 315 7.37 -5.91 16.79
C VAL A 315 6.87 -6.93 17.79
N ARG A 316 6.75 -6.50 19.03
CA ARG A 316 6.04 -7.26 20.08
C ARG A 316 5.21 -6.36 20.97
N ARG A 317 4.16 -6.93 21.56
CA ARG A 317 3.40 -6.27 22.63
C ARG A 317 4.02 -6.61 23.98
N GLY A 318 4.33 -5.59 24.75
CA GLY A 318 4.77 -5.74 26.13
C GLY A 318 3.63 -6.17 27.07
N ALA A 319 3.99 -6.70 28.23
CA ALA A 319 3.01 -7.10 29.25
C ALA A 319 2.19 -5.91 29.79
N ASP A 320 2.70 -4.71 29.70
CA ASP A 320 2.04 -3.45 30.04
C ASP A 320 1.12 -2.91 28.92
N GLY A 321 1.04 -3.63 27.79
CA GLY A 321 0.25 -3.25 26.64
C GLY A 321 0.93 -2.29 25.66
N THR A 322 2.18 -1.90 25.89
CA THR A 322 2.94 -1.07 24.96
C THR A 322 3.45 -1.85 23.75
N ILE A 323 3.72 -1.16 22.64
CA ILE A 323 4.45 -1.72 21.50
C ILE A 323 5.95 -1.57 21.73
N VAL A 324 6.68 -2.65 21.47
CA VAL A 324 8.14 -2.70 21.60
C VAL A 324 8.74 -3.12 20.26
N HIS A 325 9.60 -2.26 19.70
CA HIS A 325 10.37 -2.57 18.50
C HIS A 325 11.68 -3.29 18.88
N THR A 326 11.87 -4.50 18.33
CA THR A 326 12.98 -5.41 18.72
C THR A 326 14.21 -5.27 17.83
N GLY A 327 14.12 -4.44 16.76
CA GLY A 327 15.23 -4.24 15.82
C GLY A 327 15.50 -5.42 14.88
N THR A 328 14.60 -6.40 14.79
CA THR A 328 14.72 -7.53 13.85
C THR A 328 14.07 -7.26 12.49
N ALA A 329 13.23 -6.25 12.38
CA ALA A 329 12.70 -5.80 11.10
C ALA A 329 13.78 -5.18 10.22
N LEU A 330 13.57 -5.21 8.90
CA LEU A 330 14.44 -4.50 7.98
C LEU A 330 14.39 -2.98 8.25
N PRO A 331 15.51 -2.26 8.03
CA PRO A 331 15.54 -0.82 8.20
C PRO A 331 14.52 -0.12 7.30
N THR A 332 13.77 0.79 7.90
CA THR A 332 12.80 1.63 7.20
C THR A 332 13.48 2.94 6.83
N GLU A 333 14.01 3.03 5.61
CA GLU A 333 14.80 4.15 5.14
C GLU A 333 14.14 4.84 3.95
N ASN A 334 14.46 6.12 3.73
CA ASN A 334 14.16 6.80 2.48
C ASN A 334 14.99 6.22 1.34
N ASP A 335 14.52 6.43 0.09
CA ASP A 335 15.43 6.39 -1.04
C ASP A 335 16.58 7.39 -0.82
N THR A 336 17.80 6.93 -1.00
CA THR A 336 19.01 7.74 -0.73
C THR A 336 19.05 9.00 -1.60
N VAL A 337 18.61 8.84 -2.85
CA VAL A 337 18.41 9.93 -3.80
C VAL A 337 16.96 9.93 -4.22
N SER A 338 16.23 11.00 -3.90
CA SER A 338 14.84 11.15 -4.30
C SER A 338 14.46 12.61 -4.49
N VAL A 339 13.79 12.90 -5.59
CA VAL A 339 13.24 14.21 -5.90
C VAL A 339 11.81 14.04 -6.40
N ALA A 340 10.85 14.67 -5.71
CA ALA A 340 9.46 14.61 -6.16
C ALA A 340 8.78 15.99 -6.11
N CYS A 341 7.95 16.25 -7.13
CA CYS A 341 7.04 17.38 -7.17
C CYS A 341 5.65 16.90 -7.58
N VAL A 342 4.65 17.65 -7.15
CA VAL A 342 3.25 17.45 -7.52
C VAL A 342 2.68 18.79 -7.99
N ALA A 343 1.89 18.78 -9.05
CA ALA A 343 1.27 20.01 -9.56
C ALA A 343 0.39 20.69 -8.50
N GLY A 344 0.43 22.02 -8.48
CA GLY A 344 -0.27 22.83 -7.49
C GLY A 344 0.48 23.00 -6.16
N CYS A 345 1.71 22.47 -6.03
CA CYS A 345 2.52 22.63 -4.83
C CYS A 345 3.71 23.57 -5.06
N ARG A 346 4.00 24.42 -4.06
CA ARG A 346 5.21 25.27 -3.99
C ARG A 346 6.34 24.62 -3.20
N ARG A 347 6.12 23.42 -2.72
CA ARG A 347 7.11 22.60 -2.01
C ARG A 347 7.39 21.33 -2.79
N ALA A 348 8.57 20.77 -2.58
CA ALA A 348 9.06 19.56 -3.20
C ALA A 348 9.65 18.63 -2.15
N TRP A 349 9.62 17.33 -2.42
CA TRP A 349 10.33 16.31 -1.65
C TRP A 349 11.74 16.13 -2.22
N VAL A 350 12.76 16.24 -1.38
CA VAL A 350 14.16 16.05 -1.76
C VAL A 350 14.88 15.24 -0.67
N ASN A 351 15.23 13.99 -0.95
CA ASN A 351 16.01 13.12 -0.07
C ASN A 351 15.44 13.00 1.36
N GLY A 352 14.11 12.91 1.49
CA GLY A 352 13.44 12.80 2.79
C GLY A 352 13.09 14.13 3.45
N GLU A 353 13.36 15.26 2.82
CA GLU A 353 13.07 16.59 3.32
C GLU A 353 12.08 17.33 2.40
N ILE A 354 11.34 18.28 2.99
CA ILE A 354 10.51 19.20 2.23
C ILE A 354 11.28 20.48 1.98
N ARG A 355 11.41 20.88 0.70
CA ARG A 355 12.06 22.13 0.27
C ARG A 355 11.07 23.02 -0.46
N SER A 356 11.19 24.33 -0.26
CA SER A 356 10.39 25.34 -0.99
C SER A 356 10.96 25.58 -2.38
N MET A 357 10.07 25.83 -3.34
CA MET A 357 10.40 26.25 -4.70
C MET A 357 10.05 27.73 -4.88
N ALA A 358 10.72 28.41 -5.82
CA ALA A 358 10.45 29.82 -6.18
C ALA A 358 9.02 30.00 -6.74
N GLY A 359 8.46 28.96 -7.33
CA GLY A 359 7.11 28.97 -7.89
C GLY A 359 6.46 27.60 -7.82
N GLU A 360 5.16 27.56 -8.11
CA GLU A 360 4.34 26.36 -8.08
C GLU A 360 4.63 25.44 -9.27
N ALA A 361 4.86 24.15 -9.01
CA ALA A 361 4.91 23.15 -10.09
C ALA A 361 3.54 23.01 -10.75
N PHE A 362 3.49 22.85 -12.06
CA PHE A 362 2.22 22.76 -12.80
C PHE A 362 2.32 21.81 -14.00
N LEU A 363 1.17 21.31 -14.44
CA LEU A 363 1.07 20.51 -15.65
C LEU A 363 1.01 21.42 -16.89
N TRP A 364 1.83 21.10 -17.88
CA TRP A 364 1.88 21.75 -19.18
C TRP A 364 1.43 20.76 -20.26
N GLN A 365 0.35 21.09 -20.96
CA GLN A 365 -0.24 20.23 -21.97
C GLN A 365 0.35 20.50 -23.35
N LYS A 366 0.79 19.45 -24.01
CA LYS A 366 1.17 19.46 -25.41
C LYS A 366 -0.06 19.15 -26.27
N LEU A 367 -0.59 20.16 -26.91
CA LEU A 367 -1.78 20.03 -27.74
C LEU A 367 -1.39 19.90 -29.22
N LYS A 368 -2.10 19.05 -29.94
CA LYS A 368 -2.14 19.09 -31.40
C LYS A 368 -3.46 19.74 -31.82
N TYR A 369 -3.34 20.87 -32.49
CA TYR A 369 -4.46 21.51 -33.19
C TYR A 369 -4.61 20.96 -34.59
N HIS A 370 -5.75 20.42 -34.96
CA HIS A 370 -6.03 19.97 -36.33
C HIS A 370 -6.83 21.00 -37.07
N GLY A 371 -6.14 21.83 -37.90
CA GLY A 371 -6.67 23.03 -38.52
C GLY A 371 -7.94 22.87 -39.35
N LEU A 372 -8.10 21.75 -40.07
CA LEU A 372 -9.27 21.49 -40.92
C LEU A 372 -10.55 21.11 -40.14
N GLN A 373 -10.42 20.57 -38.94
CA GLN A 373 -11.54 20.07 -38.13
C GLN A 373 -11.67 20.78 -36.78
N GLY A 374 -10.75 21.67 -36.43
CA GLY A 374 -10.75 22.41 -35.18
C GLY A 374 -10.62 21.58 -33.89
N ASN A 375 -10.30 20.31 -34.00
CA ASN A 375 -10.18 19.43 -32.82
C ASN A 375 -8.83 19.63 -32.13
N GLN A 376 -8.87 19.96 -30.85
CA GLN A 376 -7.71 19.96 -30.00
C GLN A 376 -7.52 18.55 -29.42
N ILE A 377 -6.32 18.01 -29.57
CA ILE A 377 -5.96 16.69 -29.05
C ILE A 377 -4.76 16.85 -28.13
N VAL A 378 -4.93 16.51 -26.82
CA VAL A 378 -3.83 16.44 -25.89
C VAL A 378 -2.92 15.28 -26.27
N ARG A 379 -1.64 15.59 -26.51
CA ARG A 379 -0.62 14.62 -26.93
C ARG A 379 0.34 14.22 -25.82
N GLY A 380 0.36 14.98 -24.76
CA GLY A 380 1.16 14.73 -23.57
C GLY A 380 0.90 15.79 -22.53
N GLU A 381 1.19 15.43 -21.30
CA GLU A 381 1.18 16.32 -20.14
C GLU A 381 2.50 16.15 -19.41
N TYR A 382 3.12 17.26 -19.06
CA TYR A 382 4.44 17.26 -18.44
C TYR A 382 4.42 18.14 -17.21
N LEU A 383 4.94 17.62 -16.09
CA LEU A 383 5.11 18.40 -14.88
C LEU A 383 6.29 19.35 -15.07
N MET A 384 6.00 20.64 -14.96
CA MET A 384 6.97 21.72 -15.02
C MET A 384 7.39 22.11 -13.62
N ALA A 385 8.70 22.28 -13.42
CA ALA A 385 9.26 22.78 -12.17
C ALA A 385 10.20 23.97 -12.45
N PRO A 386 10.37 24.90 -11.47
CA PRO A 386 11.30 26.04 -11.61
C PRO A 386 12.71 25.54 -11.89
N LEU A 387 13.37 26.12 -12.89
CA LEU A 387 14.75 25.77 -13.24
C LEU A 387 15.72 26.08 -12.12
N SER A 388 15.48 27.15 -11.36
CA SER A 388 16.26 27.51 -10.17
C SER A 388 16.26 26.42 -9.11
N PHE A 389 15.07 25.83 -8.82
CA PHE A 389 14.93 24.70 -7.90
C PHE A 389 15.64 23.43 -8.42
N LEU A 390 15.48 23.13 -9.70
CA LEU A 390 16.12 21.94 -10.28
C LEU A 390 17.63 22.07 -10.29
N ALA A 391 18.15 23.26 -10.63
CA ALA A 391 19.58 23.57 -10.56
C ALA A 391 20.14 23.37 -9.16
N GLU A 392 19.48 23.94 -8.14
CA GLU A 392 19.89 23.77 -6.74
C GLU A 392 19.88 22.29 -6.32
N THR A 393 18.84 21.55 -6.73
CA THR A 393 18.67 20.13 -6.35
C THR A 393 19.80 19.26 -6.86
N VAL A 394 20.32 19.55 -8.06
CA VAL A 394 21.46 18.80 -8.67
C VAL A 394 22.82 19.45 -8.38
N GLY A 395 22.84 20.53 -7.60
CA GLY A 395 24.08 21.26 -7.25
C GLY A 395 24.71 22.03 -8.43
N ALA A 396 23.90 22.41 -9.44
CA ALA A 396 24.36 23.19 -10.58
C ALA A 396 24.38 24.68 -10.26
N ALA A 397 25.38 25.41 -10.81
CA ALA A 397 25.36 26.87 -10.79
C ALA A 397 24.45 27.37 -11.93
N LEU A 398 23.57 28.32 -11.59
CA LEU A 398 22.63 28.94 -12.52
C LEU A 398 23.05 30.37 -12.82
N ASP A 399 23.20 30.68 -14.10
CA ASP A 399 23.40 32.03 -14.62
C ASP A 399 22.16 32.39 -15.47
N ALA A 400 21.49 33.48 -15.08
CA ALA A 400 20.23 33.89 -15.68
C ALA A 400 20.35 35.25 -16.37
N GLU A 401 19.92 35.34 -17.59
CA GLU A 401 19.96 36.54 -18.42
C GLU A 401 18.55 36.96 -18.87
N ASP A 402 18.42 38.21 -19.27
CA ASP A 402 17.18 38.80 -19.83
C ASP A 402 15.94 38.54 -18.95
N GLY A 403 16.05 38.73 -17.65
CA GLY A 403 14.94 38.52 -16.71
C GLY A 403 14.49 37.06 -16.65
N ASN A 404 15.42 36.15 -16.59
CA ASN A 404 15.21 34.68 -16.56
C ASN A 404 14.63 34.09 -17.88
N ARG A 405 14.64 34.83 -18.96
CA ARG A 405 14.20 34.34 -20.28
C ARG A 405 15.21 33.38 -20.92
N SER A 406 16.47 33.56 -20.62
CA SER A 406 17.57 32.67 -20.98
C SER A 406 18.36 32.31 -19.72
N CYS A 407 18.66 31.03 -19.53
CA CYS A 407 19.37 30.54 -18.38
C CYS A 407 20.42 29.51 -18.78
N ALA A 408 21.63 29.66 -18.26
CA ALA A 408 22.71 28.71 -18.44
C ALA A 408 23.00 28.00 -17.10
N LEU A 409 23.28 26.71 -17.16
CA LEU A 409 23.68 25.88 -16.03
C LEU A 409 25.13 25.41 -16.22
N THR A 410 25.88 25.40 -15.11
CA THR A 410 27.13 24.64 -15.00
C THR A 410 26.89 23.49 -14.01
N LEU A 411 26.92 22.25 -14.51
CA LEU A 411 26.70 21.05 -13.72
C LEU A 411 27.94 20.70 -12.87
N PRO A 412 27.79 19.98 -11.75
CA PRO A 412 28.90 19.63 -10.84
C PRO A 412 30.06 18.90 -11.52
N GLY A 413 29.83 18.18 -12.61
CA GLY A 413 30.86 17.50 -13.41
C GLY A 413 31.55 18.37 -14.46
N GLY A 414 31.24 19.68 -14.55
CA GLY A 414 31.75 20.60 -15.56
C GLY A 414 30.93 20.62 -16.86
N GLY A 415 29.88 19.81 -16.98
CA GLY A 415 28.94 19.87 -18.11
C GLY A 415 28.12 21.18 -18.09
N THR A 416 27.59 21.58 -19.24
CA THR A 416 26.78 22.80 -19.38
C THR A 416 25.40 22.51 -19.94
N ALA A 417 24.41 23.29 -19.58
CA ALA A 417 23.09 23.26 -20.20
C ALA A 417 22.51 24.68 -20.33
N GLN A 418 21.84 24.98 -21.44
CA GLN A 418 21.20 26.28 -21.67
C GLN A 418 19.74 26.08 -22.07
N PHE A 419 18.89 26.91 -21.53
CA PHE A 419 17.45 26.93 -21.75
C PHE A 419 17.00 28.34 -22.12
N ALA A 420 15.98 28.43 -22.98
CA ALA A 420 15.38 29.72 -23.30
C ALA A 420 13.85 29.60 -23.39
N GLN A 421 13.14 30.63 -22.94
CA GLN A 421 11.69 30.73 -23.01
C GLN A 421 11.19 30.42 -24.43
N GLY A 422 10.17 29.55 -24.52
CA GLY A 422 9.52 29.15 -25.76
C GLY A 422 10.32 28.15 -26.61
N SER A 423 11.54 27.81 -26.20
CA SER A 423 12.34 26.77 -26.89
C SER A 423 11.98 25.38 -26.39
N ILE A 424 11.71 24.46 -27.32
CA ILE A 424 11.67 23.02 -27.03
C ILE A 424 13.07 22.40 -27.08
N GLY A 425 14.03 23.10 -27.63
CA GLY A 425 15.46 22.71 -27.63
C GLY A 425 16.17 23.23 -26.41
N ALA A 426 17.02 22.43 -25.82
CA ALA A 426 18.07 22.84 -24.89
C ALA A 426 19.44 22.62 -25.56
N VAL A 427 20.44 23.39 -25.14
CA VAL A 427 21.84 23.12 -25.54
C VAL A 427 22.50 22.43 -24.35
N VAL A 428 23.00 21.21 -24.55
CA VAL A 428 23.72 20.44 -23.53
C VAL A 428 25.09 20.07 -24.10
N ASP A 429 26.18 20.54 -23.46
CA ASP A 429 27.55 20.32 -23.88
C ASP A 429 27.76 20.65 -25.37
N ASP A 430 27.35 21.86 -25.77
CA ASP A 430 27.40 22.38 -27.14
C ASP A 430 26.56 21.60 -28.20
N ARG A 431 25.63 20.75 -27.73
CA ARG A 431 24.72 20.03 -28.62
C ARG A 431 23.27 20.42 -28.37
N ILE A 432 22.49 20.58 -29.42
CA ILE A 432 21.07 20.80 -29.35
C ILE A 432 20.39 19.46 -29.09
N VAL A 433 19.60 19.41 -28.03
CA VAL A 433 18.74 18.26 -27.66
C VAL A 433 17.28 18.71 -27.51
N SER A 434 16.33 17.85 -27.80
CA SER A 434 14.91 18.15 -27.63
C SER A 434 14.45 17.80 -26.22
N MET A 435 13.74 18.74 -25.60
CA MET A 435 12.95 18.46 -24.40
C MET A 435 11.58 17.86 -24.78
N ASP A 436 10.84 17.38 -23.78
CA ASP A 436 9.49 16.83 -23.96
C ASP A 436 8.47 17.94 -24.37
N CYS A 437 8.66 19.16 -23.85
CA CYS A 437 7.93 20.37 -24.22
C CYS A 437 8.84 21.61 -24.08
N GLU A 438 8.33 22.79 -24.47
CA GLU A 438 9.06 24.04 -24.39
C GLU A 438 9.29 24.52 -22.96
N ALA A 439 10.36 25.29 -22.73
CA ALA A 439 10.56 26.02 -21.49
C ALA A 439 9.58 27.20 -21.39
N VAL A 440 8.99 27.37 -20.22
CA VAL A 440 7.90 28.37 -19.96
C VAL A 440 8.35 29.38 -18.93
N LEU A 441 8.23 30.68 -19.23
CA LEU A 441 8.42 31.73 -18.23
C LEU A 441 7.09 32.01 -17.54
N ARG A 442 7.06 31.85 -16.21
CA ARG A 442 5.87 32.15 -15.39
C ARG A 442 6.30 32.85 -14.09
N GLU A 443 5.66 33.95 -13.75
CA GLU A 443 5.94 34.73 -12.52
C GLU A 443 7.42 35.10 -12.34
N GLY A 444 8.14 35.32 -13.45
CA GLY A 444 9.58 35.67 -13.43
C GLY A 444 10.54 34.49 -13.28
N GLU A 445 10.04 33.27 -13.22
CA GLU A 445 10.84 32.02 -13.20
C GLU A 445 10.74 31.29 -14.52
N LEU A 446 11.86 30.71 -14.96
CA LEU A 446 11.88 29.78 -16.10
C LEU A 446 11.59 28.37 -15.61
N TYR A 447 10.64 27.71 -16.25
CA TYR A 447 10.22 26.34 -15.97
C TYR A 447 10.63 25.43 -17.10
N VAL A 448 11.04 24.21 -16.75
CA VAL A 448 11.37 23.15 -17.70
C VAL A 448 10.69 21.84 -17.31
N PRO A 449 10.49 20.88 -18.25
CA PRO A 449 9.89 19.58 -17.91
C PRO A 449 10.79 18.83 -16.93
N MET A 450 10.31 18.66 -15.70
CA MET A 450 11.07 18.10 -14.57
C MET A 450 11.63 16.72 -14.87
N ALA A 451 10.78 15.81 -15.39
CA ALA A 451 11.21 14.44 -15.68
C ALA A 451 12.32 14.38 -16.74
N TRP A 452 12.23 15.23 -17.77
CA TRP A 452 13.26 15.35 -18.78
C TRP A 452 14.59 15.84 -18.19
N PHE A 453 14.52 16.91 -17.37
CA PHE A 453 15.69 17.51 -16.72
C PHE A 453 16.42 16.46 -15.85
N LEU A 454 15.68 15.78 -14.97
CA LEU A 454 16.29 14.81 -14.05
C LEU A 454 16.88 13.59 -14.78
N ARG A 455 16.25 13.14 -15.85
CA ARG A 455 16.78 12.03 -16.64
C ARG A 455 18.05 12.42 -17.43
N ASN A 456 18.03 13.56 -18.08
CA ASN A 456 19.07 13.93 -19.05
C ASN A 456 20.26 14.68 -18.43
N LEU A 457 20.04 15.41 -17.34
CA LEU A 457 21.09 16.20 -16.71
C LEU A 457 21.55 15.66 -15.35
N ALA A 458 20.69 14.95 -14.62
CA ALA A 458 21.03 14.35 -13.34
C ALA A 458 21.28 12.82 -13.41
N GLY A 459 20.95 12.17 -14.53
CA GLY A 459 21.09 10.72 -14.69
C GLY A 459 20.13 9.90 -13.84
N LEU A 460 19.03 10.50 -13.34
CA LEU A 460 18.05 9.84 -12.49
C LEU A 460 16.98 9.10 -13.31
N GLN A 461 16.37 8.11 -12.70
CA GLN A 461 15.18 7.44 -13.21
C GLN A 461 13.94 8.20 -12.74
N ALA A 462 13.24 8.86 -13.66
CA ALA A 462 12.03 9.62 -13.32
C ALA A 462 10.77 8.87 -13.72
N SER A 463 9.89 8.65 -12.77
CA SER A 463 8.56 8.06 -12.97
C SER A 463 7.47 9.11 -12.75
N CYS A 464 6.43 9.04 -13.58
CA CYS A 464 5.31 9.97 -13.54
C CYS A 464 4.01 9.20 -13.22
N SER A 465 3.17 9.78 -12.39
CA SER A 465 1.83 9.28 -12.15
C SER A 465 0.88 10.46 -11.95
N ARG A 466 -0.18 10.52 -12.78
CA ARG A 466 -1.11 11.67 -12.80
C ARG A 466 -0.32 12.98 -12.93
N ASP A 467 -0.38 13.81 -11.91
CA ASP A 467 0.19 15.15 -11.83
C ASP A 467 1.45 15.22 -10.94
N GLY A 468 2.06 14.06 -10.65
CA GLY A 468 3.29 13.93 -9.87
C GLY A 468 4.45 13.33 -10.66
N VAL A 469 5.65 13.70 -10.27
CA VAL A 469 6.93 13.11 -10.71
C VAL A 469 7.72 12.71 -9.49
N TYR A 470 8.27 11.50 -9.49
CA TYR A 470 9.25 11.00 -8.53
C TYR A 470 10.47 10.49 -9.29
N ALA A 471 11.65 10.95 -8.91
CA ALA A 471 12.90 10.54 -9.52
C ALA A 471 13.88 10.02 -8.47
N THR A 472 14.60 8.96 -8.80
CA THR A 472 15.58 8.32 -7.93
C THR A 472 16.72 7.70 -8.76
N ASP A 473 17.74 7.14 -8.11
CA ASP A 473 18.92 6.54 -8.75
C ASP A 473 18.69 5.11 -9.28
N HIS A 474 17.50 4.56 -9.06
CA HIS A 474 17.12 3.21 -9.51
C HIS A 474 15.74 3.19 -10.18
N GLU A 475 15.39 2.08 -10.83
CA GLU A 475 14.09 1.94 -11.50
C GLU A 475 12.95 1.85 -10.48
N THR A 476 11.98 2.74 -10.62
CA THR A 476 10.77 2.79 -9.80
C THR A 476 9.56 3.14 -10.64
N ARG A 477 8.37 2.84 -10.12
CA ARG A 477 7.11 3.20 -10.74
C ARG A 477 6.24 3.92 -9.72
N LEU A 478 6.09 5.22 -9.91
CA LEU A 478 5.24 6.05 -9.05
C LEU A 478 3.77 5.65 -9.22
N SER A 479 3.11 5.38 -8.13
CA SER A 479 1.70 5.01 -8.07
C SER A 479 0.80 6.21 -7.70
N THR A 480 -0.49 6.05 -7.95
CA THR A 480 -1.50 7.08 -7.72
C THR A 480 -1.58 7.51 -6.25
N HIS A 481 -1.61 6.53 -5.34
CA HIS A 481 -1.80 6.84 -3.91
C HIS A 481 -0.52 7.37 -3.25
N ILE A 482 0.67 6.99 -3.73
CA ILE A 482 1.92 7.66 -3.33
C ILE A 482 1.95 9.10 -3.84
N THR A 483 1.49 9.37 -5.08
CA THR A 483 1.36 10.74 -5.58
C THR A 483 0.42 11.56 -4.71
N ARG A 484 -0.72 11.00 -4.29
CA ARG A 484 -1.65 11.67 -3.36
C ARG A 484 -1.01 11.93 -2.00
N LEU A 485 -0.28 10.95 -1.45
CA LEU A 485 0.46 11.13 -0.21
C LEU A 485 1.46 12.28 -0.32
N LEU A 486 2.26 12.31 -1.38
CA LEU A 486 3.19 13.41 -1.65
C LEU A 486 2.46 14.76 -1.73
N ARG A 487 1.33 14.82 -2.43
CA ARG A 487 0.50 16.04 -2.48
C ARG A 487 0.07 16.50 -1.08
N ASP A 488 -0.40 15.58 -0.24
CA ASP A 488 -0.84 15.90 1.11
C ASP A 488 0.32 16.42 1.98
N LEU A 489 1.53 15.91 1.79
CA LEU A 489 2.74 16.37 2.47
C LEU A 489 3.27 17.71 1.95
N LEU A 490 3.10 17.98 0.64
CA LEU A 490 3.68 19.14 -0.05
C LEU A 490 2.71 20.33 -0.19
N LYS A 491 1.45 20.17 0.19
CA LYS A 491 0.52 21.30 0.30
C LYS A 491 0.94 22.24 1.41
N ASP A 492 0.74 23.55 1.17
CA ASP A 492 0.99 24.63 2.14
C ASP A 492 0.00 24.59 3.30
#